data_6117afc880ecfe9b4de05d86f6c67cad
#
_entry.id   6117afc880ecfe9b4de05d86f6c67cad
#
_cell.length_a   1.000
_cell.length_b   1.000
_cell.length_c   1.000
_cell.angle_alpha   90.00
_cell.angle_beta   90.00
_cell.angle_gamma   90.00
#
_symmetry.space_group_name_H-M   'P 1'
#
loop_
_entity.id
_entity.type
_entity.pdbx_description
1 polymer ?
#
loop_
_entity_poly.entity_id
_entity_poly.type
_entity_poly.pdbx_seq_one_letter_code
_entity_poly.pdbx_strand_id
1 'polypeptide(L)'
;MSDDNNKFIDEMIPYVEFADNANERTPCVLVLDCSGSMRGEPIKQLNAGLKALETELKEDIDASSRVQLLIIKAFGKDEVVVSSDWIDAMNFDAPEMEAGGLTPLGKAMELALQKIEEQKCLYDSCGITSKRPWIFLISDGEPTDYDWEIIAEKCRYAQKNKKVVI
;
A
#
# COMPACT_ATOMS: atom_id res chain seq x y z
N MET A 1 -3.40 -3.13 -41.31
CA MET A 1 -2.03 -2.76 -40.98
C MET A 1 -2.00 -1.60 -39.99
N SER A 2 -2.71 -1.68 -38.88
CA SER A 2 -2.79 -0.56 -37.91
C SER A 2 -2.93 -0.97 -36.45
N ASP A 3 -2.78 -2.26 -36.09
CA ASP A 3 -2.94 -2.73 -34.70
C ASP A 3 -1.61 -3.00 -33.95
N ASP A 4 -0.48 -3.06 -34.64
CA ASP A 4 0.80 -3.40 -34.01
C ASP A 4 1.45 -2.20 -33.29
N ASN A 5 1.13 -0.96 -33.67
CA ASN A 5 1.71 0.22 -33.03
C ASN A 5 1.10 0.54 -31.65
N ASN A 6 -0.11 0.09 -31.38
CA ASN A 6 -0.78 0.35 -30.11
C ASN A 6 -0.29 -0.57 -28.99
N LYS A 7 0.17 -1.77 -29.35
CA LYS A 7 0.69 -2.76 -28.38
C LYS A 7 2.07 -2.40 -27.85
N PHE A 8 2.90 -1.73 -28.68
CA PHE A 8 4.22 -1.25 -28.26
C PHE A 8 4.15 -0.05 -27.30
N ILE A 9 3.08 0.74 -27.38
CA ILE A 9 2.90 1.91 -26.50
C ILE A 9 2.49 1.45 -25.11
N ASP A 10 1.61 0.46 -24.97
CA ASP A 10 1.17 -0.08 -23.68
C ASP A 10 2.30 -0.80 -22.92
N GLU A 11 3.23 -1.47 -23.61
CA GLU A 11 4.39 -2.10 -22.98
C GLU A 11 5.51 -1.10 -22.59
N MET A 12 5.51 0.10 -23.15
CA MET A 12 6.49 1.15 -22.83
C MET A 12 6.05 2.10 -21.69
N ILE A 13 4.77 2.15 -21.34
CA ILE A 13 4.23 3.04 -20.31
C ILE A 13 4.90 2.85 -18.93
N PRO A 14 5.18 1.62 -18.46
CA PRO A 14 5.89 1.43 -17.19
C PRO A 14 7.27 2.08 -17.13
N TYR A 15 7.96 2.15 -18.27
CA TYR A 15 9.29 2.78 -18.35
C TYR A 15 9.23 4.30 -18.33
N VAL A 16 8.12 4.90 -18.80
CA VAL A 16 7.93 6.35 -18.80
C VAL A 16 7.57 6.84 -17.39
N GLU A 17 6.80 6.07 -16.62
CA GLU A 17 6.37 6.46 -15.27
C GLU A 17 7.54 6.69 -14.30
N PHE A 18 8.66 5.99 -14.49
CA PHE A 18 9.87 6.14 -13.68
C PHE A 18 11.00 6.93 -14.37
N ALA A 19 10.82 7.34 -15.63
CA ALA A 19 11.86 8.03 -16.40
C ALA A 19 12.26 9.38 -15.78
N ASP A 20 11.33 10.08 -15.16
CA ASP A 20 11.54 11.40 -14.57
C ASP A 20 12.12 11.34 -13.14
N ASN A 21 12.17 10.16 -12.53
CA ASN A 21 12.67 10.00 -11.16
C ASN A 21 13.40 8.66 -10.98
N ALA A 22 14.70 8.67 -11.24
CA ALA A 22 15.60 7.53 -11.07
C ALA A 22 16.05 7.30 -9.62
N ASN A 23 15.45 7.99 -8.64
CA ASN A 23 15.79 7.82 -7.24
C ASN A 23 15.43 6.40 -6.76
N GLU A 24 16.19 5.93 -5.76
CA GLU A 24 15.86 4.73 -5.02
C GLU A 24 14.45 4.84 -4.40
N ARG A 25 13.64 3.80 -4.53
CA ARG A 25 12.24 3.81 -4.09
C ARG A 25 12.02 3.02 -2.80
N THR A 26 11.12 3.51 -1.97
CA THR A 26 10.67 2.86 -0.75
C THR A 26 9.17 2.61 -0.84
N PRO A 27 8.74 1.38 -1.16
CA PRO A 27 7.32 1.07 -1.18
C PRO A 27 6.76 0.99 0.24
N CYS A 28 5.66 1.70 0.48
CA CYS A 28 4.94 1.73 1.75
C CYS A 28 3.48 1.33 1.54
N VAL A 29 3.02 0.31 2.24
CA VAL A 29 1.62 -0.10 2.23
C VAL A 29 0.97 0.30 3.53
N LEU A 30 -0.15 1.02 3.45
CA LEU A 30 -1.03 1.32 4.57
C LEU A 30 -2.18 0.32 4.58
N VAL A 31 -2.21 -0.58 5.56
CA VAL A 31 -3.33 -1.51 5.80
C VAL A 31 -4.22 -0.89 6.84
N LEU A 32 -5.41 -0.47 6.44
CA LEU A 32 -6.34 0.31 7.25
C LEU A 32 -7.56 -0.54 7.59
N ASP A 33 -7.75 -0.76 8.87
CA ASP A 33 -8.98 -1.33 9.40
C ASP A 33 -10.09 -0.29 9.29
N CYS A 34 -11.10 -0.61 8.52
CA CYS A 34 -12.31 0.18 8.37
C CYS A 34 -13.54 -0.62 8.78
N SER A 35 -13.40 -1.55 9.74
CA SER A 35 -14.48 -2.36 10.28
C SER A 35 -15.48 -1.55 11.12
N GLY A 36 -16.54 -2.22 11.56
CA GLY A 36 -17.61 -1.57 12.32
C GLY A 36 -17.17 -0.98 13.67
N SER A 37 -16.14 -1.54 14.32
CA SER A 37 -15.56 -1.01 15.57
C SER A 37 -14.92 0.35 15.39
N MET A 38 -14.40 0.63 14.20
CA MET A 38 -13.79 1.92 13.86
C MET A 38 -14.79 3.07 13.75
N ARG A 39 -16.11 2.83 13.85
CA ARG A 39 -17.12 3.90 13.76
C ARG A 39 -16.95 4.93 14.85
N GLY A 40 -17.25 6.18 14.51
CA GLY A 40 -17.22 7.30 15.44
C GLY A 40 -15.84 7.94 15.54
N GLU A 41 -15.29 8.01 16.74
CA GLU A 41 -14.01 8.68 16.99
C GLU A 41 -12.80 7.99 16.33
N PRO A 42 -12.67 6.63 16.34
CA PRO A 42 -11.50 5.99 15.72
C PRO A 42 -11.34 6.29 14.23
N ILE A 43 -12.40 6.23 13.44
CA ILE A 43 -12.31 6.52 11.99
C ILE A 43 -11.99 7.99 11.72
N LYS A 44 -12.46 8.92 12.58
CA LYS A 44 -12.12 10.33 12.48
C LYS A 44 -10.64 10.57 12.75
N GLN A 45 -10.09 9.89 13.76
CA GLN A 45 -8.67 9.97 14.09
C GLN A 45 -7.81 9.36 12.98
N LEU A 46 -8.25 8.24 12.38
CA LEU A 46 -7.60 7.66 11.21
C LEU A 46 -7.55 8.67 10.05
N ASN A 47 -8.69 9.28 9.71
CA ASN A 47 -8.76 10.27 8.63
C ASN A 47 -7.88 11.51 8.92
N ALA A 48 -7.88 11.99 10.16
CA ALA A 48 -6.99 13.07 10.57
C ALA A 48 -5.51 12.68 10.46
N GLY A 49 -5.16 11.45 10.85
CA GLY A 49 -3.81 10.89 10.71
C GLY A 49 -3.36 10.77 9.26
N LEU A 50 -4.24 10.31 8.36
CA LEU A 50 -3.96 10.25 6.92
C LEU A 50 -3.71 11.64 6.33
N LYS A 51 -4.47 12.64 6.77
CA LYS A 51 -4.28 14.03 6.33
C LYS A 51 -2.98 14.64 6.84
N ALA A 52 -2.60 14.32 8.08
CA ALA A 52 -1.31 14.72 8.63
C ALA A 52 -0.16 14.05 7.87
N LEU A 53 -0.28 12.73 7.58
CA LEU A 53 0.70 12.00 6.77
C LEU A 53 0.89 12.61 5.38
N GLU A 54 -0.19 12.99 4.72
CA GLU A 54 -0.14 13.70 3.42
C GLU A 54 0.72 14.96 3.51
N THR A 55 0.48 15.76 4.53
CA THR A 55 1.21 17.02 4.74
C THR A 55 2.71 16.75 4.96
N GLU A 56 3.04 15.88 5.91
CA GLU A 56 4.43 15.53 6.24
C GLU A 56 5.19 14.95 5.04
N LEU A 57 4.56 14.06 4.26
CA LEU A 57 5.18 13.46 3.09
C LEU A 57 5.46 14.48 1.98
N LYS A 58 4.58 15.46 1.79
CA LYS A 58 4.76 16.51 0.79
C LYS A 58 5.80 17.55 1.20
N GLU A 59 5.94 17.82 2.49
CA GLU A 59 6.92 18.75 3.04
C GLU A 59 8.34 18.19 3.11
N ASP A 60 8.49 16.86 3.25
CA ASP A 60 9.78 16.19 3.26
C ASP A 60 10.25 15.91 1.82
N ILE A 61 11.32 16.58 1.38
CA ILE A 61 11.87 16.48 0.02
C ILE A 61 12.34 15.06 -0.29
N ASP A 62 12.96 14.37 0.67
CA ASP A 62 13.43 12.99 0.47
C ASP A 62 12.25 12.02 0.41
N ALA A 63 11.29 12.13 1.32
CA ALA A 63 10.10 11.28 1.33
C ALA A 63 9.25 11.50 0.07
N SER A 64 9.00 12.76 -0.31
CA SER A 64 8.17 13.09 -1.48
C SER A 64 8.71 12.51 -2.78
N SER A 65 10.03 12.38 -2.91
CA SER A 65 10.70 11.87 -4.12
C SER A 65 10.97 10.37 -4.12
N ARG A 66 10.95 9.70 -2.95
CA ARG A 66 11.36 8.29 -2.81
C ARG A 66 10.25 7.36 -2.36
N VAL A 67 9.28 7.84 -1.59
CA VAL A 67 8.21 7.00 -1.06
C VAL A 67 7.10 6.83 -2.08
N GLN A 68 6.70 5.57 -2.29
CA GLN A 68 5.47 5.21 -2.98
C GLN A 68 4.50 4.57 -2.00
N LEU A 69 3.26 5.00 -2.05
CA LEU A 69 2.19 4.58 -1.14
C LEU A 69 1.15 3.73 -1.86
N LEU A 70 0.67 2.72 -1.16
CA LEU A 70 -0.51 1.94 -1.53
C LEU A 70 -1.42 1.84 -0.31
N ILE A 71 -2.72 2.05 -0.49
CA ILE A 71 -3.69 1.88 0.59
C ILE A 71 -4.53 0.64 0.36
N ILE A 72 -4.57 -0.23 1.36
CA ILE A 72 -5.44 -1.40 1.43
C ILE A 72 -6.43 -1.18 2.55
N LYS A 73 -7.71 -1.23 2.23
CA LYS A 73 -8.84 -1.09 3.14
C LYS A 73 -9.43 -2.45 3.45
N ALA A 74 -9.51 -2.81 4.73
CA ALA A 74 -10.17 -4.00 5.23
C ALA A 74 -11.51 -3.63 5.83
N PHE A 75 -12.63 -4.16 5.28
CA PHE A 75 -13.99 -3.82 5.71
C PHE A 75 -15.04 -4.83 5.23
N GLY A 76 -16.31 -4.59 5.58
CA GLY A 76 -17.43 -5.36 5.03
C GLY A 76 -17.56 -6.76 5.59
N LYS A 77 -18.00 -7.71 4.77
CA LYS A 77 -18.21 -9.11 5.18
C LYS A 77 -16.95 -9.96 5.07
N ASP A 78 -15.89 -9.48 4.53
CA ASP A 78 -14.65 -10.17 4.24
C ASP A 78 -13.98 -9.54 2.98
N GLU A 79 -14.21 -8.27 2.82
CA GLU A 79 -13.75 -7.51 1.67
C GLU A 79 -12.44 -6.83 1.97
N VAL A 80 -11.52 -6.94 1.03
CA VAL A 80 -10.26 -6.22 1.03
C VAL A 80 -10.14 -5.51 -0.29
N VAL A 81 -10.00 -4.20 -0.24
CA VAL A 81 -9.93 -3.37 -1.43
C VAL A 81 -8.65 -2.56 -1.43
N VAL A 82 -7.95 -2.58 -2.55
CA VAL A 82 -6.92 -1.59 -2.85
C VAL A 82 -7.65 -0.27 -3.13
N SER A 83 -7.53 0.67 -2.21
CA SER A 83 -8.26 1.94 -2.28
C SER A 83 -7.63 2.92 -3.28
N SER A 84 -6.34 2.78 -3.53
CA SER A 84 -5.60 3.54 -4.53
C SER A 84 -4.54 2.65 -5.16
N ASP A 85 -4.17 2.89 -6.39
CA ASP A 85 -2.97 2.30 -6.97
C ASP A 85 -1.71 2.89 -6.31
N TRP A 86 -0.52 2.35 -6.64
CA TRP A 86 0.73 2.93 -6.16
C TRP A 86 0.84 4.40 -6.60
N ILE A 87 1.09 5.27 -5.64
CA ILE A 87 1.20 6.72 -5.87
C ILE A 87 2.47 7.26 -5.23
N ASP A 88 3.17 8.14 -5.92
CA ASP A 88 4.30 8.85 -5.35
C ASP A 88 3.84 9.77 -4.21
N ALA A 89 4.62 9.84 -3.13
CA ALA A 89 4.25 10.60 -1.94
C ALA A 89 3.95 12.08 -2.24
N MET A 90 4.63 12.67 -3.22
CA MET A 90 4.37 14.03 -3.66
C MET A 90 2.96 14.24 -4.24
N ASN A 91 2.35 13.18 -4.78
CA ASN A 91 1.02 13.19 -5.39
C ASN A 91 -0.04 12.56 -4.49
N PHE A 92 0.34 12.18 -3.26
CA PHE A 92 -0.59 11.53 -2.34
C PHE A 92 -1.65 12.51 -1.85
N ASP A 93 -2.92 12.19 -2.09
CA ASP A 93 -4.07 12.87 -1.52
C ASP A 93 -4.77 11.88 -0.58
N ALA A 94 -4.83 12.24 0.69
CA ALA A 94 -5.41 11.39 1.73
C ALA A 94 -6.90 11.15 1.48
N PRO A 95 -7.31 9.90 1.22
CA PRO A 95 -8.72 9.60 1.04
C PRO A 95 -9.46 9.64 2.38
N GLU A 96 -10.75 9.94 2.32
CA GLU A 96 -11.63 9.83 3.49
C GLU A 96 -12.12 8.38 3.62
N MET A 97 -11.88 7.79 4.81
CA MET A 97 -12.28 6.43 5.14
C MET A 97 -13.60 6.41 5.88
N GLU A 98 -14.45 5.44 5.53
CA GLU A 98 -15.70 5.14 6.21
C GLU A 98 -15.61 3.76 6.87
N ALA A 99 -16.23 3.61 8.03
CA ALA A 99 -16.18 2.36 8.81
C ALA A 99 -17.45 1.52 8.67
N GLY A 100 -17.28 0.20 8.56
CA GLY A 100 -18.40 -0.75 8.55
C GLY A 100 -17.97 -2.21 8.35
N GLY A 101 -18.75 -3.14 8.87
CA GLY A 101 -18.57 -4.57 8.66
C GLY A 101 -17.54 -5.24 9.55
N LEU A 102 -16.91 -6.29 9.03
CA LEU A 102 -15.94 -7.16 9.70
C LEU A 102 -14.50 -6.66 9.52
N THR A 103 -13.55 -7.40 10.09
CA THR A 103 -12.13 -7.04 10.18
C THR A 103 -11.25 -8.10 9.50
N PRO A 104 -11.24 -8.21 8.14
CA PRO A 104 -10.46 -9.22 7.41
C PRO A 104 -8.98 -8.84 7.30
N LEU A 105 -8.29 -8.70 8.43
CA LEU A 105 -6.90 -8.23 8.47
C LEU A 105 -5.91 -9.25 7.90
N GLY A 106 -6.14 -10.55 8.06
CA GLY A 106 -5.29 -11.57 7.48
C GLY A 106 -5.21 -11.44 5.97
N LYS A 107 -6.37 -11.36 5.30
CA LYS A 107 -6.46 -11.15 3.85
C LYS A 107 -5.83 -9.83 3.42
N ALA A 108 -6.03 -8.75 4.20
CA ALA A 108 -5.44 -7.46 3.90
C ALA A 108 -3.91 -7.49 3.97
N MET A 109 -3.35 -8.17 4.97
CA MET A 109 -1.91 -8.35 5.12
C MET A 109 -1.32 -9.27 4.03
N GLU A 110 -2.03 -10.34 3.63
CA GLU A 110 -1.60 -11.18 2.51
C GLU A 110 -1.54 -10.39 1.21
N LEU A 111 -2.57 -9.59 0.93
CA LEU A 111 -2.59 -8.70 -0.23
C LEU A 111 -1.46 -7.67 -0.18
N ALA A 112 -1.15 -7.12 1.00
CA ALA A 112 -0.05 -6.19 1.17
C ALA A 112 1.30 -6.81 0.81
N LEU A 113 1.58 -8.02 1.28
CA LEU A 113 2.80 -8.76 0.93
C LEU A 113 2.87 -9.03 -0.58
N GLN A 114 1.76 -9.44 -1.19
CA GLN A 114 1.69 -9.68 -2.63
C GLN A 114 1.97 -8.40 -3.42
N LYS A 115 1.32 -7.28 -3.07
CA LYS A 115 1.50 -6.00 -3.75
C LYS A 115 2.94 -5.46 -3.65
N ILE A 116 3.60 -5.69 -2.53
CA ILE A 116 5.01 -5.36 -2.36
C ILE A 116 5.89 -6.16 -3.32
N GLU A 117 5.69 -7.47 -3.43
CA GLU A 117 6.49 -8.30 -4.34
C GLU A 117 6.25 -7.93 -5.81
N GLU A 118 5.00 -7.66 -6.21
CA GLU A 118 4.65 -7.15 -7.54
C GLU A 118 5.40 -5.84 -7.84
N GLN A 119 5.39 -4.90 -6.91
CA GLN A 119 6.03 -3.59 -7.08
C GLN A 119 7.55 -3.70 -7.14
N LYS A 120 8.16 -4.55 -6.34
CA LYS A 120 9.61 -4.82 -6.40
C LYS A 120 10.02 -5.40 -7.75
N CYS A 121 9.25 -6.37 -8.27
CA CYS A 121 9.50 -6.92 -9.61
C CYS A 121 9.42 -5.83 -10.68
N LEU A 122 8.48 -4.89 -10.56
CA LEU A 122 8.36 -3.77 -11.47
C LEU A 122 9.59 -2.85 -11.37
N TYR A 123 10.04 -2.50 -10.16
CA TYR A 123 11.25 -1.70 -9.98
C TYR A 123 12.48 -2.38 -10.59
N ASP A 124 12.67 -3.68 -10.33
CA ASP A 124 13.79 -4.44 -10.86
C ASP A 124 13.77 -4.44 -12.40
N SER A 125 12.59 -4.60 -13.02
CA SER A 125 12.44 -4.56 -14.48
C SER A 125 12.75 -3.19 -15.09
N CYS A 126 12.55 -2.12 -14.32
CA CYS A 126 12.84 -0.74 -14.71
C CYS A 126 14.24 -0.27 -14.30
N GLY A 127 15.05 -1.13 -13.67
CA GLY A 127 16.39 -0.77 -13.20
C GLY A 127 16.39 0.17 -11.99
N ILE A 128 15.29 0.22 -11.23
CA ILE A 128 15.15 1.07 -10.05
C ILE A 128 15.56 0.30 -8.80
N THR A 129 16.42 0.89 -8.00
CA THR A 129 16.77 0.33 -6.70
C THR A 129 15.62 0.48 -5.71
N SER A 130 15.22 -0.62 -5.08
CA SER A 130 14.20 -0.64 -4.03
C SER A 130 14.83 -0.75 -2.65
N LYS A 131 14.43 0.13 -1.74
CA LYS A 131 14.67 -0.06 -0.30
C LYS A 131 13.73 -1.09 0.29
N ARG A 132 14.05 -1.51 1.52
CA ARG A 132 13.21 -2.42 2.29
C ARG A 132 11.82 -1.82 2.44
N PRO A 133 10.76 -2.53 1.98
CA PRO A 133 9.38 -2.04 2.06
C PRO A 133 8.89 -1.90 3.50
N TRP A 134 7.86 -1.07 3.67
CA TRP A 134 7.16 -0.90 4.94
C TRP A 134 5.68 -1.24 4.80
N ILE A 135 5.13 -1.89 5.83
CA ILE A 135 3.69 -2.07 6.00
C ILE A 135 3.30 -1.44 7.32
N PHE A 136 2.38 -0.50 7.28
CA PHE A 136 1.75 0.07 8.46
C PHE A 136 0.35 -0.51 8.62
N LEU A 137 0.17 -1.30 9.66
CA LEU A 137 -1.14 -1.84 10.03
C LEU A 137 -1.77 -0.96 11.10
N ILE A 138 -2.94 -0.40 10.79
CA ILE A 138 -3.73 0.43 11.71
C ILE A 138 -5.06 -0.24 11.94
N SER A 139 -5.29 -0.72 13.15
CA SER A 139 -6.51 -1.42 13.57
C SER A 139 -6.80 -1.17 15.04
N ASP A 140 -8.07 -1.22 15.41
CA ASP A 140 -8.55 -1.17 16.81
C ASP A 140 -9.06 -2.51 17.33
N GLY A 141 -8.99 -3.57 16.52
CA GLY A 141 -9.62 -4.85 16.81
C GLY A 141 -8.84 -6.09 16.42
N GLU A 142 -9.46 -7.23 16.66
CA GLU A 142 -8.93 -8.54 16.31
C GLU A 142 -9.39 -8.94 14.90
N PRO A 143 -8.54 -9.69 14.14
CA PRO A 143 -8.94 -10.25 12.84
C PRO A 143 -10.18 -11.14 12.97
N THR A 144 -11.07 -11.06 11.98
CA THR A 144 -12.27 -11.91 11.91
C THR A 144 -12.16 -13.00 10.85
N ASP A 145 -11.17 -12.96 10.01
CA ASP A 145 -10.90 -13.96 9.00
C ASP A 145 -10.27 -15.23 9.59
N TYR A 146 -10.68 -16.39 9.06
CA TYR A 146 -10.37 -17.71 9.63
C TYR A 146 -8.86 -18.04 9.60
N ASP A 147 -8.14 -17.59 8.58
CA ASP A 147 -6.76 -17.98 8.32
C ASP A 147 -5.70 -16.91 8.73
N TRP A 148 -6.11 -15.92 9.51
CA TRP A 148 -5.23 -14.80 9.86
C TRP A 148 -3.93 -15.24 10.56
N GLU A 149 -3.95 -16.31 11.34
CA GLU A 149 -2.77 -16.83 12.06
C GLU A 149 -1.70 -17.30 11.09
N ILE A 150 -2.09 -17.97 9.99
CA ILE A 150 -1.19 -18.43 8.93
C ILE A 150 -0.52 -17.21 8.27
N ILE A 151 -1.29 -16.17 8.02
CA ILE A 151 -0.77 -14.95 7.43
C ILE A 151 0.15 -14.20 8.39
N ALA A 152 -0.18 -14.17 9.68
CA ALA A 152 0.69 -13.61 10.71
C ALA A 152 2.06 -14.30 10.74
N GLU A 153 2.11 -15.63 10.58
CA GLU A 153 3.36 -16.39 10.45
C GLU A 153 4.16 -15.97 9.18
N LYS A 154 3.48 -15.83 8.02
CA LYS A 154 4.12 -15.32 6.80
C LYS A 154 4.72 -13.92 7.00
N CYS A 155 3.99 -13.03 7.69
CA CYS A 155 4.45 -11.68 8.02
C CYS A 155 5.70 -11.72 8.93
N ARG A 156 5.68 -12.52 9.99
CA ARG A 156 6.85 -12.70 10.88
C ARG A 156 8.06 -13.24 10.13
N TYR A 157 7.85 -14.23 9.24
CA TYR A 157 8.91 -14.76 8.40
C TYR A 157 9.50 -13.69 7.48
N ALA A 158 8.65 -12.91 6.80
CA ALA A 158 9.09 -11.84 5.92
C ALA A 158 9.88 -10.76 6.68
N GLN A 159 9.42 -10.37 7.87
CA GLN A 159 10.10 -9.39 8.71
C GLN A 159 11.46 -9.93 9.23
N LYS A 160 11.49 -11.18 9.73
CA LYS A 160 12.72 -11.84 10.22
C LYS A 160 13.78 -11.93 9.12
N ASN A 161 13.37 -12.20 7.88
CA ASN A 161 14.26 -12.28 6.72
C ASN A 161 14.53 -10.92 6.06
N LYS A 162 14.20 -9.83 6.72
CA LYS A 162 14.44 -8.45 6.26
C LYS A 162 13.80 -8.13 4.89
N LYS A 163 12.75 -8.85 4.51
CA LYS A 163 12.01 -8.60 3.26
C LYS A 163 11.10 -7.38 3.37
N VAL A 164 10.58 -7.12 4.57
CA VAL A 164 9.64 -6.04 4.89
C VAL A 164 9.85 -5.56 6.33
N VAL A 165 9.41 -4.35 6.64
CA VAL A 165 9.21 -3.83 8.01
C VAL A 165 7.70 -3.76 8.25
N ILE A 166 7.22 -4.32 9.34
CA ILE A 166 5.80 -4.29 9.73
C ILE A 166 5.68 -3.68 11.12
#